data_723903d8de9b0817d95eabb3d5a8ced7
#
_entry.id   723903d8de9b0817d95eabb3d5a8ced7
#
_cell.length_a   1.000
_cell.length_b   1.000
_cell.length_c   1.000
_cell.angle_alpha   90.00
_cell.angle_beta   90.00
_cell.angle_gamma   90.00
#
_symmetry.space_group_name_H-M   'P 1'
#
loop_
_entity.id
_entity.type
_entity.pdbx_description
1 polymer ?
#
loop_
_entity_poly.entity_id
_entity_poly.type
_entity_poly.pdbx_seq_one_letter_code
_entity_poly.pdbx_strand_id
1 'polypeptide(L)'
;MVSDTKIKKLALACSVLSIGLVFNVPAKAESVTVYAAASLTNAINDLEKIYEKQNKVEVKTSYAGSSTLAKQIEAGAPADIFISADTQWMDYLQNKKRVAANDRINLLGNRLVLITPKGQSLNVKLDKMTDPNKVFTGKICTGDTKSVPVGKYAKQAFTNLGWWSRIEPKLVETEDVRAALNFVARGECQVGIVYATDAAISKDVTVVGVFLENTHSPIIYPVGIIKKNPSSTKLYQFLQSNQAKAVFKKYGFSVLAPAKP
;
A
#
# COMPACT_ATOMS: atom_id res chain seq x y z
N MET A 1 -5.71 19.18 102.61
CA MET A 1 -4.50 19.84 102.17
C MET A 1 -4.02 19.17 100.89
N VAL A 2 -4.23 19.79 100.05
CA VAL A 2 -4.23 20.01 98.65
C VAL A 2 -2.84 19.99 98.07
N SER A 3 -2.60 19.41 96.95
CA SER A 3 -1.56 19.84 96.03
C SER A 3 -1.94 19.51 94.59
N ASP A 4 -2.14 20.56 93.83
CA ASP A 4 -2.32 20.56 92.35
C ASP A 4 -1.06 20.19 91.63
N THR A 5 -1.14 19.27 90.72
CA THR A 5 -0.05 19.00 89.74
C THR A 5 -0.57 19.22 88.35
N LYS A 6 -0.15 20.32 87.75
CA LYS A 6 -0.44 20.68 86.32
C LYS A 6 0.25 19.77 85.42
N ILE A 7 -0.49 19.02 84.60
CA ILE A 7 -0.01 18.23 83.51
C ILE A 7 0.01 19.12 82.25
N LYS A 8 1.21 19.46 81.75
CA LYS A 8 1.43 20.11 80.44
C LYS A 8 1.22 19.11 79.37
N LYS A 9 0.22 19.30 78.49
CA LYS A 9 0.02 18.55 77.26
C LYS A 9 0.98 19.08 76.19
N LEU A 10 1.93 18.27 75.85
CA LEU A 10 2.83 18.52 74.72
C LEU A 10 2.10 17.99 73.42
N ALA A 11 1.62 18.90 72.58
CA ALA A 11 1.05 18.55 71.29
C ALA A 11 2.19 18.34 70.27
N LEU A 12 2.42 17.10 69.91
CA LEU A 12 3.37 16.72 68.86
C LEU A 12 2.65 16.82 67.50
N ALA A 13 2.94 17.87 66.71
CA ALA A 13 2.45 18.03 65.35
C ALA A 13 3.24 17.14 64.41
N CYS A 14 2.68 16.01 64.00
CA CYS A 14 3.18 15.20 62.92
C CYS A 14 2.82 15.81 61.56
N SER A 15 3.74 16.56 60.94
CA SER A 15 3.61 17.00 59.56
C SER A 15 3.91 15.80 58.63
N VAL A 16 2.87 15.18 58.08
CA VAL A 16 2.99 14.15 57.06
C VAL A 16 3.33 14.84 55.74
N LEU A 17 4.60 14.81 55.37
CA LEU A 17 5.10 15.27 54.05
C LEU A 17 4.72 14.21 53.02
N SER A 18 3.58 14.39 52.31
CA SER A 18 3.15 13.53 51.20
C SER A 18 4.03 13.80 49.98
N ILE A 19 5.10 13.04 49.84
CA ILE A 19 5.89 13.00 48.58
C ILE A 19 5.03 12.29 47.54
N GLY A 20 4.37 13.08 46.72
CA GLY A 20 3.67 12.56 45.53
C GLY A 20 4.70 11.99 44.53
N LEU A 21 4.84 10.66 44.49
CA LEU A 21 5.55 9.99 43.40
C LEU A 21 4.76 10.22 42.11
N VAL A 22 5.21 11.16 41.29
CA VAL A 22 4.72 11.30 39.94
C VAL A 22 5.29 10.12 39.14
N PHE A 23 4.49 9.05 39.00
CA PHE A 23 4.82 7.99 38.04
C PHE A 23 4.78 8.58 36.64
N ASN A 24 5.96 8.88 36.08
CA ASN A 24 6.13 9.19 34.70
C ASN A 24 5.86 7.88 33.93
N VAL A 25 4.60 7.58 33.61
CA VAL A 25 4.27 6.51 32.67
C VAL A 25 4.81 6.98 31.31
N PRO A 26 5.77 6.28 30.69
CA PRO A 26 6.24 6.67 29.39
C PRO A 26 5.03 6.68 28.45
N ALA A 27 4.72 7.85 27.87
CA ALA A 27 3.68 7.95 26.86
C ALA A 27 4.05 6.97 25.74
N LYS A 28 3.20 5.96 25.51
CA LYS A 28 3.38 5.03 24.41
C LYS A 28 3.48 5.86 23.14
N ALA A 29 4.59 5.71 22.40
CA ALA A 29 4.76 6.41 21.15
C ALA A 29 3.53 6.16 20.28
N GLU A 30 2.93 7.24 19.80
CA GLU A 30 1.76 7.15 18.93
C GLU A 30 2.17 6.49 17.62
N SER A 31 1.44 5.47 17.17
CA SER A 31 1.77 4.76 15.94
C SER A 31 0.55 4.66 15.02
N VAL A 32 0.80 4.67 13.71
CA VAL A 32 -0.21 4.47 12.66
C VAL A 32 0.22 3.32 11.78
N THR A 33 -0.66 2.36 11.56
CA THR A 33 -0.40 1.18 10.73
C THR A 33 -1.00 1.35 9.34
N VAL A 34 -0.14 1.29 8.31
CA VAL A 34 -0.52 1.41 6.89
C VAL A 34 -0.40 0.06 6.20
N TYR A 35 -1.50 -0.42 5.64
CA TYR A 35 -1.53 -1.57 4.74
C TYR A 35 -1.56 -1.05 3.30
N ALA A 36 -0.50 -1.28 2.53
CA ALA A 36 -0.35 -0.72 1.19
C ALA A 36 -0.01 -1.79 0.16
N ALA A 37 -0.58 -1.67 -1.03
CA ALA A 37 -0.24 -2.53 -2.17
C ALA A 37 1.27 -2.58 -2.39
N ALA A 38 1.82 -3.76 -2.68
CA ALA A 38 3.27 -4.01 -2.80
C ALA A 38 3.98 -3.05 -3.75
N SER A 39 3.33 -2.60 -4.82
CA SER A 39 3.86 -1.59 -5.76
C SER A 39 4.17 -0.22 -5.13
N LEU A 40 3.60 0.08 -3.96
CA LEU A 40 3.81 1.34 -3.24
C LEU A 40 5.01 1.32 -2.29
N THR A 41 5.65 0.17 -2.07
CA THR A 41 6.69 -0.02 -1.04
C THR A 41 7.71 1.12 -1.00
N ASN A 42 8.33 1.44 -2.13
CA ASN A 42 9.40 2.43 -2.17
C ASN A 42 8.89 3.85 -1.88
N ALA A 43 7.73 4.21 -2.45
CA ALA A 43 7.15 5.54 -2.26
C ALA A 43 6.66 5.74 -0.81
N ILE A 44 6.00 4.74 -0.24
CA ILE A 44 5.51 4.82 1.15
C ILE A 44 6.67 4.83 2.15
N ASN A 45 7.73 4.03 1.94
CA ASN A 45 8.91 4.06 2.81
C ASN A 45 9.62 5.44 2.82
N ASP A 46 9.65 6.14 1.68
CA ASP A 46 10.18 7.52 1.64
C ASP A 46 9.23 8.49 2.37
N LEU A 47 7.91 8.32 2.21
CA LEU A 47 6.90 9.16 2.88
C LEU A 47 6.84 8.90 4.38
N GLU A 48 7.01 7.66 4.83
CA GLU A 48 7.12 7.26 6.23
C GLU A 48 8.25 8.06 6.91
N LYS A 49 9.48 8.00 6.36
CA LYS A 49 10.63 8.75 6.90
C LYS A 49 10.37 10.25 7.01
N ILE A 50 9.72 10.83 5.99
CA ILE A 50 9.38 12.26 5.98
C ILE A 50 8.35 12.58 7.07
N TYR A 51 7.30 11.76 7.16
CA TYR A 51 6.20 11.97 8.10
C TYR A 51 6.65 11.82 9.56
N GLU A 52 7.40 10.77 9.87
CA GLU A 52 7.93 10.50 11.21
C GLU A 52 8.84 11.62 11.71
N LYS A 53 9.72 12.12 10.83
CA LYS A 53 10.58 13.26 11.16
C LYS A 53 9.80 14.53 11.53
N GLN A 54 8.64 14.72 10.91
CA GLN A 54 7.82 15.93 11.10
C GLN A 54 6.84 15.80 12.29
N ASN A 55 6.40 14.59 12.61
CA ASN A 55 5.24 14.40 13.50
C ASN A 55 5.54 13.61 14.78
N LYS A 56 6.74 13.01 14.91
CA LYS A 56 7.12 12.15 16.06
C LYS A 56 6.13 10.99 16.29
N VAL A 57 5.54 10.47 15.21
CA VAL A 57 4.60 9.36 15.19
C VAL A 57 5.26 8.22 14.41
N GLU A 58 5.29 7.02 14.96
CA GLU A 58 5.79 5.83 14.28
C GLU A 58 4.80 5.39 13.20
N VAL A 59 5.26 5.14 11.97
CA VAL A 59 4.44 4.59 10.89
C VAL A 59 4.84 3.13 10.66
N LYS A 60 3.93 2.21 10.96
CA LYS A 60 4.13 0.78 10.70
C LYS A 60 3.54 0.42 9.36
N THR A 61 4.32 -0.22 8.50
CA THR A 61 3.88 -0.56 7.14
C THR A 61 3.80 -2.07 6.92
N SER A 62 2.78 -2.50 6.17
CA SER A 62 2.64 -3.86 5.68
C SER A 62 2.36 -3.83 4.19
N TYR A 63 3.16 -4.57 3.41
CA TYR A 63 3.07 -4.62 1.95
C TYR A 63 2.75 -6.03 1.48
N ALA A 64 1.73 -6.15 0.63
CA ALA A 64 1.34 -7.38 -0.04
C ALA A 64 0.41 -7.08 -1.23
N GLY A 65 -0.11 -8.09 -1.89
CA GLY A 65 -1.22 -7.93 -2.83
C GLY A 65 -2.43 -7.31 -2.13
N SER A 66 -3.12 -6.38 -2.79
CA SER A 66 -4.29 -5.69 -2.21
C SER A 66 -5.37 -6.66 -1.77
N SER A 67 -5.53 -7.79 -2.45
CA SER A 67 -6.44 -8.88 -2.08
C SER A 67 -6.11 -9.46 -0.70
N THR A 68 -4.85 -9.78 -0.47
CA THR A 68 -4.35 -10.34 0.80
C THR A 68 -4.56 -9.35 1.94
N LEU A 69 -4.16 -8.09 1.73
CA LEU A 69 -4.33 -7.03 2.73
C LEU A 69 -5.79 -6.78 3.07
N ALA A 70 -6.67 -6.72 2.07
CA ALA A 70 -8.10 -6.52 2.28
C ALA A 70 -8.72 -7.66 3.09
N LYS A 71 -8.33 -8.92 2.83
CA LYS A 71 -8.78 -10.08 3.60
C LYS A 71 -8.26 -10.08 5.03
N GLN A 72 -7.02 -9.66 5.24
CA GLN A 72 -6.46 -9.49 6.59
C GLN A 72 -7.23 -8.40 7.38
N ILE A 73 -7.55 -7.27 6.74
CA ILE A 73 -8.36 -6.20 7.36
C ILE A 73 -9.77 -6.69 7.69
N GLU A 74 -10.41 -7.44 6.78
CA GLU A 74 -11.72 -8.06 7.06
C GLU A 74 -11.66 -8.96 8.29
N ALA A 75 -10.58 -9.75 8.41
CA ALA A 75 -10.33 -10.65 9.55
C ALA A 75 -9.91 -9.94 10.84
N GLY A 76 -9.80 -8.59 10.84
CA GLY A 76 -9.51 -7.80 12.04
C GLY A 76 -8.04 -7.43 12.23
N ALA A 77 -7.20 -7.55 11.20
CA ALA A 77 -5.82 -7.05 11.27
C ALA A 77 -5.77 -5.54 11.62
N PRO A 78 -4.79 -5.10 12.42
CA PRO A 78 -4.76 -3.77 13.02
C PRO A 78 -4.30 -2.67 12.04
N ALA A 79 -4.96 -2.54 10.89
CA ALA A 79 -4.71 -1.47 9.95
C ALA A 79 -5.44 -0.18 10.37
N ASP A 80 -4.79 0.96 10.25
CA ASP A 80 -5.40 2.29 10.39
C ASP A 80 -5.71 2.88 9.00
N ILE A 81 -4.85 2.63 8.02
CA ILE A 81 -5.00 3.10 6.63
C ILE A 81 -4.78 1.92 5.67
N PHE A 82 -5.58 1.87 4.61
CA PHE A 82 -5.42 0.93 3.51
C PHE A 82 -5.23 1.67 2.19
N ILE A 83 -4.25 1.24 1.38
CA ILE A 83 -4.00 1.77 0.03
C ILE A 83 -3.99 0.59 -0.94
N SER A 84 -5.03 0.49 -1.76
CA SER A 84 -5.20 -0.58 -2.74
C SER A 84 -4.62 -0.19 -4.10
N ALA A 85 -4.25 -1.17 -4.92
CA ALA A 85 -3.87 -0.99 -6.33
C ALA A 85 -5.06 -1.17 -7.30
N ASP A 86 -6.26 -1.35 -6.80
CA ASP A 86 -7.51 -1.28 -7.55
C ASP A 86 -8.65 -0.74 -6.67
N THR A 87 -9.71 -0.28 -7.31
CA THR A 87 -10.90 0.19 -6.60
C THR A 87 -11.71 -0.96 -6.01
N GLN A 88 -11.67 -2.15 -6.59
CA GLN A 88 -12.52 -3.28 -6.22
C GLN A 88 -12.23 -3.77 -4.79
N TRP A 89 -10.97 -3.82 -4.36
CA TRP A 89 -10.62 -4.20 -2.99
C TRP A 89 -10.95 -3.12 -1.97
N MET A 90 -10.92 -1.85 -2.36
CA MET A 90 -11.41 -0.77 -1.53
C MET A 90 -12.95 -0.81 -1.41
N ASP A 91 -13.66 -1.05 -2.52
CA ASP A 91 -15.11 -1.24 -2.55
C ASP A 91 -15.54 -2.46 -1.72
N TYR A 92 -14.75 -3.54 -1.79
CA TYR A 92 -14.95 -4.72 -0.96
C TYR A 92 -14.95 -4.36 0.54
N LEU A 93 -13.92 -3.63 1.01
CA LEU A 93 -13.84 -3.20 2.41
C LEU A 93 -14.93 -2.19 2.79
N GLN A 94 -15.34 -1.33 1.87
CA GLN A 94 -16.47 -0.42 2.09
C GLN A 94 -17.78 -1.21 2.25
N ASN A 95 -18.03 -2.20 1.41
CA ASN A 95 -19.20 -3.09 1.51
C ASN A 95 -19.19 -3.90 2.82
N LYS A 96 -18.00 -4.26 3.33
CA LYS A 96 -17.80 -4.89 4.65
C LYS A 96 -17.85 -3.88 5.81
N LYS A 97 -18.18 -2.61 5.55
CA LYS A 97 -18.24 -1.52 6.55
C LYS A 97 -16.92 -1.30 7.30
N ARG A 98 -15.78 -1.63 6.66
CA ARG A 98 -14.43 -1.38 7.20
C ARG A 98 -13.90 -0.01 6.80
N VAL A 99 -14.44 0.59 5.73
CA VAL A 99 -14.11 1.94 5.26
C VAL A 99 -15.42 2.68 5.02
N ALA A 100 -15.54 3.90 5.53
CA ALA A 100 -16.68 4.76 5.21
C ALA A 100 -16.48 5.43 3.84
N ALA A 101 -17.56 5.69 3.14
CA ALA A 101 -17.50 6.32 1.80
C ALA A 101 -16.79 7.67 1.82
N ASN A 102 -16.99 8.46 2.88
CA ASN A 102 -16.37 9.79 3.03
C ASN A 102 -14.92 9.75 3.55
N ASP A 103 -14.43 8.57 3.93
CA ASP A 103 -13.07 8.37 4.44
C ASP A 103 -12.16 7.70 3.40
N ARG A 104 -12.52 7.78 2.11
CA ARG A 104 -11.71 7.27 0.98
C ARG A 104 -11.65 8.25 -0.17
N ILE A 105 -10.51 8.24 -0.88
CA ILE A 105 -10.32 8.97 -2.13
C ILE A 105 -9.54 8.12 -3.13
N ASN A 106 -9.66 8.45 -4.43
CA ASN A 106 -8.78 7.97 -5.48
C ASN A 106 -7.53 8.85 -5.49
N LEU A 107 -6.39 8.29 -5.11
CA LEU A 107 -5.17 9.07 -4.86
C LEU A 107 -4.23 9.08 -6.05
N LEU A 108 -3.95 7.88 -6.63
CA LEU A 108 -2.92 7.72 -7.66
C LEU A 108 -3.47 6.91 -8.84
N GLY A 109 -2.79 7.09 -9.98
CA GLY A 109 -2.93 6.24 -11.16
C GLY A 109 -1.59 5.60 -11.55
N ASN A 110 -1.65 4.58 -12.43
CA ASN A 110 -0.49 3.86 -12.92
C ASN A 110 -0.72 3.38 -14.37
N ARG A 111 0.28 2.74 -14.97
CA ARG A 111 0.19 2.12 -16.30
C ARG A 111 0.61 0.66 -16.23
N LEU A 112 0.03 -0.17 -17.08
CA LEU A 112 0.38 -1.58 -17.23
C LEU A 112 1.47 -1.71 -18.29
N VAL A 113 2.54 -2.45 -17.99
CA VAL A 113 3.67 -2.65 -18.89
C VAL A 113 4.04 -4.14 -19.02
N LEU A 114 4.59 -4.47 -20.17
CA LEU A 114 5.25 -5.75 -20.43
C LEU A 114 6.75 -5.57 -20.25
N ILE A 115 7.35 -6.46 -19.45
CA ILE A 115 8.78 -6.47 -19.15
C ILE A 115 9.44 -7.79 -19.56
N THR A 116 10.74 -7.72 -19.86
CA THR A 116 11.64 -8.87 -20.01
C THR A 116 12.79 -8.77 -19.01
N PRO A 117 13.55 -9.85 -18.75
CA PRO A 117 14.84 -9.75 -18.10
C PRO A 117 15.74 -8.75 -18.84
N LYS A 118 16.61 -8.06 -18.09
CA LYS A 118 17.56 -7.11 -18.67
C LYS A 118 18.43 -7.77 -19.75
N GLY A 119 18.65 -7.04 -20.83
CA GLY A 119 19.44 -7.53 -21.98
C GLY A 119 18.67 -8.44 -22.93
N GLN A 120 17.45 -8.84 -22.60
CA GLN A 120 16.57 -9.55 -23.52
C GLN A 120 15.68 -8.54 -24.26
N SER A 121 15.72 -8.60 -25.59
CA SER A 121 14.83 -7.81 -26.44
C SER A 121 13.64 -8.66 -26.87
N LEU A 122 12.47 -8.05 -26.93
CA LEU A 122 11.26 -8.65 -27.48
C LEU A 122 10.57 -7.61 -28.36
N ASN A 123 10.50 -7.88 -29.66
CA ASN A 123 9.73 -7.02 -30.55
C ASN A 123 8.28 -7.46 -30.55
N VAL A 124 7.43 -6.72 -29.87
CA VAL A 124 6.01 -7.04 -29.74
C VAL A 124 5.15 -5.79 -29.91
N LYS A 125 4.12 -5.92 -30.74
CA LYS A 125 3.02 -4.95 -30.78
C LYS A 125 1.88 -5.49 -29.92
N LEU A 126 1.46 -4.70 -28.92
CA LEU A 126 0.36 -5.09 -28.02
C LEU A 126 -0.98 -4.72 -28.67
N ASP A 127 -1.31 -5.41 -29.78
CA ASP A 127 -2.51 -5.21 -30.58
C ASP A 127 -3.19 -6.53 -30.96
N LYS A 128 -4.39 -6.45 -31.53
CA LYS A 128 -5.19 -7.62 -31.92
C LYS A 128 -4.62 -8.39 -33.11
N MET A 129 -3.72 -7.79 -33.89
CA MET A 129 -3.12 -8.41 -35.08
C MET A 129 -1.94 -9.29 -34.73
N THR A 130 -1.34 -9.12 -33.61
CA THR A 130 -0.20 -9.91 -33.13
C THR A 130 -0.66 -11.30 -32.69
N ASP A 131 -0.01 -12.35 -33.17
CA ASP A 131 -0.18 -13.71 -32.67
C ASP A 131 0.67 -13.93 -31.43
N PRO A 132 0.06 -14.03 -30.21
CA PRO A 132 0.82 -14.16 -28.97
C PRO A 132 1.63 -15.46 -28.89
N ASN A 133 1.26 -16.53 -29.63
CA ASN A 133 2.03 -17.78 -29.63
C ASN A 133 3.37 -17.65 -30.31
N LYS A 134 3.49 -16.76 -31.28
CA LYS A 134 4.76 -16.48 -31.97
C LYS A 134 5.69 -15.60 -31.13
N VAL A 135 5.13 -14.82 -30.23
CA VAL A 135 5.86 -13.86 -29.39
C VAL A 135 6.27 -14.46 -28.05
N PHE A 136 5.32 -15.11 -27.39
CA PHE A 136 5.51 -15.65 -26.04
C PHE A 136 5.72 -17.16 -26.11
N THR A 137 6.98 -17.60 -26.14
CA THR A 137 7.36 -19.01 -26.17
C THR A 137 7.60 -19.61 -24.79
N GLY A 138 7.85 -18.76 -23.79
CA GLY A 138 8.13 -19.14 -22.40
C GLY A 138 7.03 -18.75 -21.43
N LYS A 139 7.35 -18.84 -20.14
CA LYS A 139 6.47 -18.48 -19.03
C LYS A 139 6.22 -16.96 -18.97
N ILE A 140 5.03 -16.58 -18.53
CA ILE A 140 4.57 -15.20 -18.39
C ILE A 140 4.20 -14.97 -16.93
N CYS A 141 4.91 -14.10 -16.23
CA CYS A 141 4.65 -13.80 -14.81
C CYS A 141 3.72 -12.60 -14.65
N THR A 142 2.75 -12.72 -13.77
CA THR A 142 1.93 -11.60 -13.27
C THR A 142 1.28 -11.99 -11.94
N GLY A 143 0.58 -11.09 -11.27
CA GLY A 143 -0.22 -11.44 -10.10
C GLY A 143 -1.37 -12.40 -10.43
N ASP A 144 -1.89 -13.12 -9.43
CA ASP A 144 -3.06 -13.98 -9.59
C ASP A 144 -4.18 -13.25 -10.31
N THR A 145 -4.64 -13.79 -11.43
CA THR A 145 -5.56 -13.12 -12.36
C THR A 145 -7.01 -13.06 -11.88
N LYS A 146 -7.32 -13.75 -10.79
CA LYS A 146 -8.64 -13.73 -10.15
C LYS A 146 -8.73 -12.71 -9.02
N SER A 147 -7.63 -12.46 -8.32
CA SER A 147 -7.64 -11.69 -7.07
C SER A 147 -6.66 -10.51 -7.03
N VAL A 148 -5.42 -10.69 -7.52
CA VAL A 148 -4.37 -9.66 -7.41
C VAL A 148 -4.59 -8.56 -8.47
N PRO A 149 -4.58 -7.28 -8.09
CA PRO A 149 -4.91 -6.18 -9.01
C PRO A 149 -4.17 -6.21 -10.35
N VAL A 150 -2.84 -6.35 -10.35
CA VAL A 150 -2.06 -6.39 -11.60
C VAL A 150 -2.46 -7.56 -12.49
N GLY A 151 -2.73 -8.73 -11.91
CA GLY A 151 -3.19 -9.92 -12.65
C GLY A 151 -4.56 -9.71 -13.25
N LYS A 152 -5.49 -9.06 -12.52
CA LYS A 152 -6.82 -8.72 -13.03
C LYS A 152 -6.74 -7.76 -14.22
N TYR A 153 -5.88 -6.74 -14.15
CA TYR A 153 -5.63 -5.83 -15.27
C TYR A 153 -4.98 -6.55 -16.46
N ALA A 154 -3.99 -7.43 -16.20
CA ALA A 154 -3.37 -8.25 -17.25
C ALA A 154 -4.41 -9.14 -17.96
N LYS A 155 -5.29 -9.80 -17.21
CA LYS A 155 -6.39 -10.60 -17.77
C LYS A 155 -7.31 -9.76 -18.64
N GLN A 156 -7.72 -8.58 -18.18
CA GLN A 156 -8.55 -7.66 -18.97
C GLN A 156 -7.86 -7.29 -20.29
N ALA A 157 -6.57 -6.89 -20.20
CA ALA A 157 -5.80 -6.51 -21.37
C ALA A 157 -5.69 -7.66 -22.38
N PHE A 158 -5.31 -8.85 -21.94
CA PHE A 158 -5.21 -10.02 -22.81
C PHE A 158 -6.56 -10.46 -23.40
N THR A 159 -7.64 -10.33 -22.64
CA THR A 159 -9.00 -10.62 -23.13
C THR A 159 -9.40 -9.63 -24.23
N ASN A 160 -9.19 -8.33 -24.01
CA ASN A 160 -9.52 -7.30 -25.00
C ASN A 160 -8.63 -7.35 -26.27
N LEU A 161 -7.40 -7.88 -26.15
CA LEU A 161 -6.54 -8.16 -27.28
C LEU A 161 -6.90 -9.47 -28.01
N GLY A 162 -7.79 -10.29 -27.44
CA GLY A 162 -8.13 -11.62 -27.98
C GLY A 162 -7.04 -12.67 -27.72
N TRP A 163 -6.16 -12.45 -26.73
CA TRP A 163 -5.01 -13.31 -26.45
C TRP A 163 -5.23 -14.29 -25.32
N TRP A 164 -6.24 -14.08 -24.48
CA TRP A 164 -6.41 -14.74 -23.20
C TRP A 164 -6.24 -16.26 -23.27
N SER A 165 -7.00 -16.96 -24.12
CA SER A 165 -6.98 -18.42 -24.22
C SER A 165 -5.60 -19.00 -24.60
N ARG A 166 -4.77 -18.21 -25.28
CA ARG A 166 -3.41 -18.61 -25.70
C ARG A 166 -2.36 -18.28 -24.64
N ILE A 167 -2.61 -17.30 -23.78
CA ILE A 167 -1.71 -16.82 -22.74
C ILE A 167 -1.94 -17.53 -21.42
N GLU A 168 -3.20 -17.80 -21.04
CA GLU A 168 -3.57 -18.42 -19.77
C GLU A 168 -2.76 -19.68 -19.43
N PRO A 169 -2.50 -20.64 -20.36
CA PRO A 169 -1.70 -21.83 -20.06
C PRO A 169 -0.21 -21.55 -19.77
N LYS A 170 0.29 -20.35 -20.10
CA LYS A 170 1.69 -19.96 -19.92
C LYS A 170 1.91 -19.10 -18.66
N LEU A 171 0.82 -18.76 -17.94
CA LEU A 171 0.89 -17.90 -16.77
C LEU A 171 1.56 -18.57 -15.58
N VAL A 172 2.42 -17.81 -14.93
CA VAL A 172 2.90 -18.05 -13.56
C VAL A 172 2.33 -16.94 -12.70
N GLU A 173 1.33 -17.29 -11.92
CA GLU A 173 0.60 -16.37 -11.07
C GLU A 173 1.27 -16.21 -9.71
N THR A 174 1.38 -14.97 -9.24
CA THR A 174 2.07 -14.61 -7.99
C THR A 174 1.13 -13.91 -7.02
N GLU A 175 1.50 -13.89 -5.75
CA GLU A 175 0.75 -13.25 -4.67
C GLU A 175 0.69 -11.73 -4.78
N ASP A 176 1.65 -11.10 -5.45
CA ASP A 176 1.67 -9.66 -5.74
C ASP A 176 2.57 -9.32 -6.94
N VAL A 177 2.57 -8.03 -7.32
CA VAL A 177 3.34 -7.55 -8.48
C VAL A 177 4.85 -7.60 -8.30
N ARG A 178 5.35 -7.47 -7.05
CA ARG A 178 6.79 -7.50 -6.78
C ARG A 178 7.36 -8.91 -6.88
N ALA A 179 6.59 -9.92 -6.51
CA ALA A 179 6.94 -11.31 -6.76
C ALA A 179 7.03 -11.59 -8.28
N ALA A 180 6.07 -11.11 -9.07
CA ALA A 180 6.12 -11.22 -10.52
C ALA A 180 7.35 -10.51 -11.13
N LEU A 181 7.63 -9.27 -10.70
CA LEU A 181 8.81 -8.51 -11.11
C LEU A 181 10.11 -9.28 -10.81
N ASN A 182 10.23 -9.84 -9.62
CA ASN A 182 11.41 -10.57 -9.19
C ASN A 182 11.63 -11.86 -9.99
N PHE A 183 10.57 -12.58 -10.35
CA PHE A 183 10.67 -13.78 -11.19
C PHE A 183 11.20 -13.44 -12.59
N VAL A 184 10.75 -12.33 -13.18
CA VAL A 184 11.29 -11.84 -14.44
C VAL A 184 12.74 -11.39 -14.30
N ALA A 185 13.04 -10.59 -13.26
CA ALA A 185 14.39 -10.10 -13.01
C ALA A 185 15.44 -11.23 -12.88
N ARG A 186 15.03 -12.39 -12.35
CA ARG A 186 15.87 -13.60 -12.23
C ARG A 186 15.84 -14.49 -13.45
N GLY A 187 15.09 -14.15 -14.50
CA GLY A 187 14.97 -14.95 -15.72
C GLY A 187 14.11 -16.21 -15.59
N GLU A 188 13.32 -16.35 -14.53
CA GLU A 188 12.41 -17.49 -14.31
C GLU A 188 11.17 -17.41 -15.21
N CYS A 189 10.82 -16.20 -15.66
CA CYS A 189 9.82 -15.94 -16.69
C CYS A 189 10.44 -15.20 -17.87
N GLN A 190 10.02 -15.55 -19.09
CA GLN A 190 10.42 -14.87 -20.32
C GLN A 190 9.97 -13.41 -20.29
N VAL A 191 8.74 -13.18 -19.84
CA VAL A 191 8.14 -11.86 -19.75
C VAL A 191 7.33 -11.73 -18.45
N GLY A 192 7.03 -10.49 -18.06
CA GLY A 192 6.08 -10.22 -16.99
C GLY A 192 5.18 -9.05 -17.29
N ILE A 193 4.01 -9.06 -16.70
CA ILE A 193 3.09 -7.93 -16.70
C ILE A 193 3.11 -7.34 -15.31
N VAL A 194 3.58 -6.10 -15.21
CA VAL A 194 3.74 -5.34 -13.97
C VAL A 194 3.27 -3.89 -14.18
N TYR A 195 3.32 -3.07 -13.14
CA TYR A 195 3.09 -1.64 -13.33
C TYR A 195 4.37 -0.92 -13.79
N ALA A 196 4.21 0.20 -14.49
CA ALA A 196 5.33 1.03 -14.93
C ALA A 196 6.21 1.49 -13.77
N THR A 197 5.62 1.76 -12.60
CA THR A 197 6.33 2.13 -11.38
C THR A 197 7.19 1.00 -10.83
N ASP A 198 6.77 -0.26 -10.95
CA ASP A 198 7.56 -1.41 -10.52
C ASP A 198 8.75 -1.65 -11.48
N ALA A 199 8.52 -1.53 -12.78
CA ALA A 199 9.59 -1.63 -13.76
C ALA A 199 10.65 -0.54 -13.58
N ALA A 200 10.22 0.70 -13.28
CA ALA A 200 11.12 1.86 -13.14
C ALA A 200 12.12 1.75 -11.97
N ILE A 201 11.81 0.99 -10.92
CA ILE A 201 12.69 0.83 -9.76
C ILE A 201 13.66 -0.35 -9.89
N SER A 202 13.50 -1.21 -10.89
CA SER A 202 14.37 -2.37 -11.12
C SER A 202 15.37 -2.07 -12.21
N LYS A 203 16.65 -2.43 -11.96
CA LYS A 203 17.73 -2.37 -12.96
C LYS A 203 17.86 -3.66 -13.75
N ASP A 204 17.11 -4.70 -13.37
CA ASP A 204 17.25 -6.06 -13.88
C ASP A 204 16.16 -6.46 -14.86
N VAL A 205 15.29 -5.51 -15.22
CA VAL A 205 14.26 -5.71 -16.24
C VAL A 205 14.29 -4.59 -17.29
N THR A 206 13.70 -4.87 -18.44
CA THR A 206 13.51 -3.91 -19.55
C THR A 206 12.02 -3.86 -19.89
N VAL A 207 11.46 -2.65 -20.01
CA VAL A 207 10.10 -2.45 -20.53
C VAL A 207 10.15 -2.62 -22.05
N VAL A 208 9.39 -3.59 -22.58
CA VAL A 208 9.30 -3.90 -24.01
C VAL A 208 7.95 -3.56 -24.63
N GLY A 209 6.97 -3.19 -23.81
CA GLY A 209 5.66 -2.74 -24.28
C GLY A 209 4.86 -2.05 -23.18
N VAL A 210 3.98 -1.13 -23.59
CA VAL A 210 3.01 -0.46 -22.72
C VAL A 210 1.63 -0.82 -23.22
N PHE A 211 0.78 -1.37 -22.35
CA PHE A 211 -0.61 -1.65 -22.71
C PHE A 211 -1.39 -0.36 -22.87
N LEU A 212 -2.20 -0.28 -23.94
CA LEU A 212 -3.07 0.86 -24.15
C LEU A 212 -4.16 0.92 -23.07
N GLU A 213 -4.51 2.11 -22.62
CA GLU A 213 -5.49 2.34 -21.55
C GLU A 213 -6.89 1.76 -21.87
N ASN A 214 -7.24 1.64 -23.16
CA ASN A 214 -8.50 1.04 -23.59
C ASN A 214 -8.50 -0.50 -23.55
N THR A 215 -7.38 -1.14 -23.21
CA THR A 215 -7.29 -2.60 -23.07
C THR A 215 -7.67 -3.11 -21.69
N HIS A 216 -7.73 -2.24 -20.69
CA HIS A 216 -8.07 -2.57 -19.31
C HIS A 216 -8.77 -1.38 -18.62
N SER A 217 -9.41 -1.62 -17.50
CA SER A 217 -9.96 -0.55 -16.67
C SER A 217 -8.84 0.38 -16.18
N PRO A 218 -9.12 1.67 -15.92
CA PRO A 218 -8.13 2.59 -15.35
C PRO A 218 -7.50 2.02 -14.07
N ILE A 219 -6.17 2.09 -13.99
CA ILE A 219 -5.43 1.64 -12.80
C ILE A 219 -5.46 2.76 -11.78
N ILE A 220 -6.25 2.58 -10.75
CA ILE A 220 -6.50 3.58 -9.71
C ILE A 220 -6.10 3.00 -8.36
N TYR A 221 -5.37 3.81 -7.58
CA TYR A 221 -4.99 3.51 -6.20
C TYR A 221 -5.84 4.36 -5.24
N PRO A 222 -6.92 3.81 -4.71
CA PRO A 222 -7.65 4.47 -3.63
C PRO A 222 -6.89 4.31 -2.30
N VAL A 223 -6.98 5.35 -1.46
CA VAL A 223 -6.59 5.31 -0.05
C VAL A 223 -7.85 5.46 0.80
N GLY A 224 -7.94 4.69 1.90
CA GLY A 224 -9.04 4.77 2.84
C GLY A 224 -8.60 4.63 4.28
N ILE A 225 -9.32 5.29 5.19
CA ILE A 225 -9.15 5.16 6.65
C ILE A 225 -9.95 3.95 7.11
N ILE A 226 -9.27 2.98 7.73
CA ILE A 226 -9.87 1.78 8.35
C ILE A 226 -10.27 2.06 9.78
N LYS A 227 -9.35 2.66 10.55
CA LYS A 227 -9.60 3.05 11.94
C LYS A 227 -9.39 4.55 12.08
N LYS A 228 -10.50 5.28 12.28
CA LYS A 228 -10.48 6.74 12.39
C LYS A 228 -10.03 7.17 13.78
N ASN A 229 -8.91 7.86 13.83
CA ASN A 229 -8.33 8.51 15.00
C ASN A 229 -7.53 9.74 14.54
N PRO A 230 -7.06 10.62 15.46
CA PRO A 230 -6.31 11.81 15.08
C PRO A 230 -5.08 11.51 14.21
N SER A 231 -4.30 10.48 14.55
CA SER A 231 -3.07 10.12 13.84
C SER A 231 -3.32 9.55 12.45
N SER A 232 -4.31 8.64 12.28
CA SER A 232 -4.69 8.13 10.97
C SER A 232 -5.25 9.23 10.08
N THR A 233 -6.05 10.14 10.64
CA THR A 233 -6.60 11.30 9.90
C THR A 233 -5.48 12.23 9.42
N LYS A 234 -4.49 12.52 10.28
CA LYS A 234 -3.36 13.38 9.96
C LYS A 234 -2.46 12.76 8.87
N LEU A 235 -2.16 11.45 8.97
CA LEU A 235 -1.40 10.75 7.94
C LEU A 235 -2.17 10.69 6.61
N TYR A 236 -3.47 10.41 6.64
CA TYR A 236 -4.33 10.43 5.46
C TYR A 236 -4.32 11.80 4.74
N GLN A 237 -4.34 12.91 5.49
CA GLN A 237 -4.22 14.26 4.95
C GLN A 237 -2.80 14.50 4.39
N PHE A 238 -1.75 14.04 5.09
CA PHE A 238 -0.38 14.14 4.62
C PHE A 238 -0.17 13.43 3.27
N LEU A 239 -0.74 12.23 3.08
CA LEU A 239 -0.66 11.50 1.81
C LEU A 239 -1.25 12.27 0.62
N GLN A 240 -2.10 13.27 0.87
CA GLN A 240 -2.70 14.16 -0.13
C GLN A 240 -1.93 15.46 -0.32
N SER A 241 -0.92 15.75 0.49
CA SER A 241 -0.14 16.97 0.46
C SER A 241 0.72 17.11 -0.81
N ASN A 242 1.15 18.33 -1.12
CA ASN A 242 2.07 18.56 -2.23
C ASN A 242 3.41 17.84 -2.05
N GLN A 243 3.87 17.67 -0.80
CA GLN A 243 5.08 16.94 -0.48
C GLN A 243 4.94 15.45 -0.83
N ALA A 244 3.83 14.83 -0.43
CA ALA A 244 3.54 13.44 -0.77
C ALA A 244 3.36 13.25 -2.28
N LYS A 245 2.65 14.17 -2.95
CA LYS A 245 2.48 14.17 -4.41
C LYS A 245 3.81 14.22 -5.15
N ALA A 246 4.79 15.00 -4.67
CA ALA A 246 6.13 15.05 -5.26
C ALA A 246 6.85 13.70 -5.16
N VAL A 247 6.75 13.01 -4.00
CA VAL A 247 7.32 11.68 -3.82
C VAL A 247 6.65 10.66 -4.74
N PHE A 248 5.32 10.62 -4.81
CA PHE A 248 4.61 9.71 -5.71
C PHE A 248 5.02 9.91 -7.17
N LYS A 249 5.11 11.17 -7.63
CA LYS A 249 5.58 11.49 -9.00
C LYS A 249 7.02 11.05 -9.23
N LYS A 250 7.93 11.20 -8.26
CA LYS A 250 9.32 10.70 -8.32
C LYS A 250 9.37 9.21 -8.63
N TYR A 251 8.42 8.42 -8.09
CA TYR A 251 8.30 6.99 -8.34
C TYR A 251 7.45 6.63 -9.56
N GLY A 252 7.03 7.62 -10.36
CA GLY A 252 6.33 7.40 -11.64
C GLY A 252 4.81 7.23 -11.53
N PHE A 253 4.22 7.41 -10.35
CA PHE A 253 2.76 7.45 -10.22
C PHE A 253 2.18 8.74 -10.82
N SER A 254 1.04 8.65 -11.47
CA SER A 254 0.21 9.81 -11.74
C SER A 254 -0.60 10.16 -10.48
N VAL A 255 -0.68 11.45 -10.15
CA VAL A 255 -1.48 11.92 -9.02
C VAL A 255 -2.83 12.36 -9.56
N LEU A 256 -3.89 11.75 -9.02
CA LEU A 256 -5.24 12.07 -9.44
C LEU A 256 -5.73 13.34 -8.76
N ALA A 257 -6.49 14.13 -9.50
CA ALA A 257 -7.20 15.26 -8.92
C ALA A 257 -8.30 14.73 -7.97
N PRO A 258 -8.57 15.41 -6.84
CA PRO A 258 -9.75 15.10 -6.05
C PRO A 258 -10.99 15.13 -6.95
N ALA A 259 -11.89 14.17 -6.81
CA ALA A 259 -13.18 14.25 -7.48
C ALA A 259 -13.81 15.60 -7.11
N LYS A 260 -14.25 16.37 -8.11
CA LYS A 260 -15.06 17.55 -7.81
C LYS A 260 -16.33 17.08 -7.11
N PRO A 261 -16.73 17.77 -6.03
CA PRO A 261 -17.97 17.45 -5.31
C PRO A 261 -19.19 17.51 -6.20
#